data_acd5ca7c4533dd0d0375cdd06720e3c0
#
_entry.id   acd5ca7c4533dd0d0375cdd06720e3c0
#
_cell.length_a   1.000
_cell.length_b   1.000
_cell.length_c   1.000
_cell.angle_alpha   90.00
_cell.angle_beta   90.00
_cell.angle_gamma   90.00
#
_symmetry.space_group_name_H-M   'P 1'
#
loop_
_entity.id
_entity.type
_entity.pdbx_description
1 polymer ?
#
loop_
_entity_poly.entity_id
_entity_poly.type
_entity_poly.pdbx_seq_one_letter_code
_entity_poly.pdbx_strand_id
1 'polypeptide(L)'
;MSLALVHSRARAGADAPLVRVEVHLSGGLPATQIVGLPETTVRESRERVRAALLCARFDYPQRRITINLGPADLPKEGGRFDLAIAMGILAASGQLDPQQVVRHEYVAELALTGELRPVDGVLPAAIAAAEANRTLFVPPANAAEAALAEHADVRVARTLLEVCASVENPSRLPRAERASIEADPPLDLTDVRGQPHARRALEVAAAGGHHLLLIGSPGCGKTLLASRLAGILPEASQAEALQSAAIASISGSGLDPRRWRQRPFRAPHHSASPAALAGGGNPPHPGEISLAHNGVLFLDELPEWSRMALEILREPLESGHIRISRAARSAVFPARFQLVTAMNPCPCGWAGDRSNRCLCTSERIQRYRGRVSGPLLDRIDLHVTVTRLSPEELREGAPAGECSADVRARVIAARERQLQRGALNAHMDSKALRLWAHLSEADQSLLEQAIERLQLSARAMHRILRVARTIADLAGADDIESAHLAEAIGYRQLDRGA
;
A
#
# COMPACT_ATOMS: atom_id res chain seq x y z
N MET A 1 28.40 34.20 -19.88
CA MET A 1 27.45 33.07 -19.98
C MET A 1 27.04 32.74 -18.56
N SER A 2 25.77 32.78 -18.26
CA SER A 2 25.30 32.46 -16.90
C SER A 2 24.56 31.12 -16.96
N LEU A 3 25.09 30.13 -16.22
CA LEU A 3 24.48 28.82 -16.03
C LEU A 3 24.18 28.65 -14.54
N ALA A 4 22.98 28.22 -14.19
CA ALA A 4 22.61 27.86 -12.85
C ALA A 4 22.11 26.41 -12.82
N LEU A 5 22.40 25.69 -11.72
CA LEU A 5 21.93 24.35 -11.44
C LEU A 5 21.03 24.37 -10.21
N VAL A 6 19.87 23.73 -10.31
CA VAL A 6 18.89 23.60 -9.22
C VAL A 6 18.42 22.17 -9.14
N HIS A 7 18.03 21.73 -7.95
CA HIS A 7 17.59 20.37 -7.72
C HIS A 7 16.08 20.29 -7.48
N SER A 8 15.45 19.30 -8.09
CA SER A 8 14.06 18.91 -7.85
C SER A 8 13.94 17.39 -7.91
N ARG A 9 12.73 16.86 -7.72
CA ARG A 9 12.46 15.42 -7.74
C ARG A 9 11.37 15.08 -8.75
N ALA A 10 11.60 14.07 -9.57
CA ALA A 10 10.54 13.48 -10.39
C ALA A 10 9.78 12.42 -9.61
N ARG A 11 8.74 11.87 -10.22
CA ARG A 11 7.96 10.75 -9.72
C ARG A 11 8.23 9.53 -10.59
N ALA A 12 8.73 8.44 -9.99
CA ALA A 12 8.99 7.18 -10.67
C ALA A 12 8.56 5.98 -9.80
N GLY A 13 7.31 5.52 -9.98
CA GLY A 13 6.75 4.53 -9.07
C GLY A 13 6.67 5.10 -7.65
N ALA A 14 7.14 4.33 -6.66
CA ALA A 14 7.22 4.78 -5.26
C ALA A 14 8.46 5.64 -4.95
N ASP A 15 9.36 5.83 -5.92
CA ASP A 15 10.61 6.55 -5.77
C ASP A 15 10.51 8.00 -6.26
N ALA A 16 11.46 8.84 -5.80
CA ALA A 16 11.59 10.23 -6.22
C ALA A 16 13.01 10.53 -6.74
N PRO A 17 13.37 10.08 -7.95
CA PRO A 17 14.69 10.30 -8.49
C PRO A 17 14.99 11.78 -8.70
N LEU A 18 16.29 12.13 -8.52
CA LEU A 18 16.77 13.49 -8.64
C LEU A 18 16.61 14.02 -10.08
N VAL A 19 16.07 15.21 -10.19
CA VAL A 19 16.05 16.01 -11.44
C VAL A 19 16.95 17.22 -11.26
N ARG A 20 17.93 17.34 -12.15
CA ARG A 20 18.79 18.52 -12.26
C ARG A 20 18.14 19.51 -13.24
N VAL A 21 17.79 20.66 -12.73
CA VAL A 21 17.23 21.77 -13.52
C VAL A 21 18.39 22.71 -13.86
N GLU A 22 18.85 22.66 -15.08
CA GLU A 22 19.94 23.52 -15.58
C GLU A 22 19.34 24.69 -16.36
N VAL A 23 19.61 25.91 -15.95
CA VAL A 23 19.12 27.12 -16.62
C VAL A 23 20.27 27.89 -17.20
N HIS A 24 20.26 28.06 -18.53
CA HIS A 24 21.29 28.77 -19.27
C HIS A 24 20.69 30.03 -19.94
N LEU A 25 21.33 31.17 -19.68
CA LEU A 25 21.00 32.43 -20.34
C LEU A 25 22.04 32.75 -21.44
N SER A 26 21.58 32.90 -22.66
CA SER A 26 22.42 33.28 -23.82
C SER A 26 21.93 34.53 -24.50
N GLY A 27 22.77 35.14 -25.32
CA GLY A 27 22.41 36.27 -26.20
C GLY A 27 21.43 35.79 -27.28
N GLY A 28 20.68 36.74 -27.84
CA GLY A 28 19.73 36.53 -28.94
C GLY A 28 18.31 37.04 -28.61
N LEU A 29 17.39 36.77 -29.52
CA LEU A 29 15.98 37.16 -29.33
C LEU A 29 15.40 36.47 -28.08
N PRO A 30 14.61 37.16 -27.27
CA PRO A 30 13.96 36.60 -26.09
C PRO A 30 13.10 35.37 -26.45
N ALA A 31 13.45 34.23 -25.90
CA ALA A 31 12.73 32.98 -26.07
C ALA A 31 12.99 32.08 -24.87
N THR A 32 12.00 31.31 -24.43
CA THR A 32 12.16 30.32 -23.36
C THR A 32 11.86 28.96 -23.92
N GLN A 33 12.83 28.03 -23.78
CA GLN A 33 12.73 26.67 -24.25
C GLN A 33 13.03 25.70 -23.10
N ILE A 34 12.15 24.68 -22.93
CA ILE A 34 12.35 23.58 -21.96
C ILE A 34 12.70 22.32 -22.74
N VAL A 35 13.79 21.66 -22.37
CA VAL A 35 14.30 20.41 -22.95
C VAL A 35 14.45 19.34 -21.89
N GLY A 36 14.67 18.07 -22.26
CA GLY A 36 14.80 16.94 -21.33
C GLY A 36 13.52 16.10 -21.23
N LEU A 37 12.83 15.88 -22.36
CA LEU A 37 11.55 15.14 -22.47
C LEU A 37 10.43 15.65 -21.53
N PRO A 38 10.15 16.97 -21.49
CA PRO A 38 9.04 17.49 -20.73
C PRO A 38 7.70 17.12 -21.36
N GLU A 39 6.72 16.72 -20.56
CA GLU A 39 5.33 16.60 -20.98
C GLU A 39 4.71 17.98 -21.30
N THR A 40 3.52 17.98 -21.92
CA THR A 40 2.84 19.23 -22.30
C THR A 40 2.63 20.16 -21.11
N THR A 41 2.20 19.62 -19.99
CA THR A 41 1.98 20.35 -18.73
C THR A 41 3.26 21.01 -18.18
N VAL A 42 4.42 20.37 -18.35
CA VAL A 42 5.72 20.97 -17.99
C VAL A 42 6.14 22.04 -18.99
N ARG A 43 5.75 21.95 -20.25
CA ARG A 43 5.99 23.03 -21.22
C ARG A 43 5.18 24.29 -20.90
N GLU A 44 3.99 24.14 -20.32
CA GLU A 44 3.15 25.23 -19.84
C GLU A 44 3.74 25.93 -18.62
N SER A 45 4.64 25.29 -17.86
CA SER A 45 5.40 25.91 -16.75
C SER A 45 6.08 27.22 -17.15
N ARG A 46 6.47 27.33 -18.42
CA ARG A 46 7.08 28.54 -18.95
C ARG A 46 6.23 29.79 -18.68
N GLU A 47 4.93 29.71 -18.97
CA GLU A 47 4.01 30.85 -18.81
C GLU A 47 3.69 31.09 -17.33
N ARG A 48 3.48 30.03 -16.56
CA ARG A 48 3.23 30.12 -15.11
C ARG A 48 4.42 30.74 -14.37
N VAL A 49 5.63 30.26 -14.63
CA VAL A 49 6.86 30.76 -14.00
C VAL A 49 7.12 32.21 -14.38
N ARG A 50 6.95 32.58 -15.67
CA ARG A 50 7.10 33.96 -16.11
C ARG A 50 6.15 34.92 -15.39
N ALA A 51 4.86 34.57 -15.32
CA ALA A 51 3.87 35.37 -14.62
C ALA A 51 4.18 35.46 -13.11
N ALA A 52 4.52 34.35 -12.47
CA ALA A 52 4.87 34.31 -11.06
C ALA A 52 6.07 35.21 -10.72
N LEU A 53 7.15 35.17 -11.52
CA LEU A 53 8.33 36.02 -11.34
C LEU A 53 7.96 37.50 -11.43
N LEU A 54 7.21 37.90 -12.46
CA LEU A 54 6.78 39.30 -12.65
C LEU A 54 5.85 39.75 -11.51
N CYS A 55 4.91 38.94 -11.09
CA CYS A 55 4.02 39.23 -9.94
C CYS A 55 4.80 39.37 -8.63
N ALA A 56 5.86 38.57 -8.44
CA ALA A 56 6.75 38.69 -7.31
C ALA A 56 7.76 39.85 -7.41
N ARG A 57 7.63 40.68 -8.44
CA ARG A 57 8.50 41.86 -8.73
C ARG A 57 9.97 41.52 -9.00
N PHE A 58 10.25 40.33 -9.53
CA PHE A 58 11.55 39.97 -10.07
C PHE A 58 11.63 40.31 -11.56
N ASP A 59 12.84 40.60 -12.04
CA ASP A 59 13.08 40.83 -13.45
C ASP A 59 13.06 39.49 -14.23
N TYR A 60 12.25 39.43 -15.29
CA TYR A 60 12.31 38.33 -16.22
C TYR A 60 13.33 38.63 -17.34
N PRO A 61 14.38 37.80 -17.48
CA PRO A 61 15.48 38.12 -18.42
C PRO A 61 15.00 38.25 -19.87
N GLN A 62 15.28 39.39 -20.52
CA GLN A 62 15.01 39.63 -21.95
C GLN A 62 16.11 39.00 -22.81
N ARG A 63 16.37 37.68 -22.63
CA ARG A 63 17.39 36.88 -23.31
C ARG A 63 16.82 35.55 -23.73
N ARG A 64 17.61 34.76 -24.46
CA ARG A 64 17.27 33.36 -24.72
C ARG A 64 17.53 32.55 -23.47
N ILE A 65 16.46 31.89 -22.91
CA ILE A 65 16.48 31.03 -21.73
C ILE A 65 16.35 29.60 -22.22
N THR A 66 17.32 28.74 -21.91
CA THR A 66 17.24 27.31 -22.14
C THR A 66 17.22 26.60 -20.78
N ILE A 67 16.18 25.81 -20.53
CA ILE A 67 15.97 25.05 -19.30
C ILE A 67 16.09 23.58 -19.66
N ASN A 68 17.08 22.90 -19.10
CA ASN A 68 17.25 21.46 -19.29
C ASN A 68 16.87 20.70 -18.02
N LEU A 69 15.95 19.72 -18.15
CA LEU A 69 15.53 18.86 -17.05
C LEU A 69 16.23 17.49 -17.20
N GLY A 70 17.39 17.33 -16.58
CA GLY A 70 18.18 16.09 -16.61
C GLY A 70 17.85 15.10 -15.48
N PRO A 71 17.96 13.79 -15.73
CA PRO A 71 18.30 13.12 -16.98
C PRO A 71 17.13 13.03 -17.97
N ALA A 72 17.43 12.92 -19.26
CA ALA A 72 16.40 12.99 -20.32
C ALA A 72 15.48 11.75 -20.39
N ASP A 73 15.91 10.59 -19.93
CA ASP A 73 15.20 9.33 -19.91
C ASP A 73 14.10 9.25 -18.82
N LEU A 74 14.17 10.17 -17.83
CA LEU A 74 13.22 10.22 -16.74
C LEU A 74 11.98 11.07 -17.13
N PRO A 75 10.76 10.58 -16.94
CA PRO A 75 9.53 11.35 -17.19
C PRO A 75 9.42 12.58 -16.27
N LYS A 76 9.03 13.73 -16.83
CA LYS A 76 8.74 14.96 -16.09
C LYS A 76 7.31 15.36 -16.32
N GLU A 77 6.54 15.38 -15.25
CA GLU A 77 5.09 15.51 -15.25
C GLU A 77 4.61 16.63 -14.32
N GLY A 78 3.52 17.26 -14.69
CA GLY A 78 2.84 18.25 -13.87
C GLY A 78 3.62 19.54 -13.64
N GLY A 79 3.11 20.39 -12.75
CA GLY A 79 3.71 21.68 -12.39
C GLY A 79 4.81 21.60 -11.33
N ARG A 80 5.15 20.40 -10.84
CA ARG A 80 6.07 20.22 -9.69
C ARG A 80 7.47 20.83 -9.85
N PHE A 81 7.88 21.12 -11.08
CA PHE A 81 9.18 21.74 -11.40
C PHE A 81 9.12 23.26 -11.47
N ASP A 82 7.94 23.89 -11.40
CA ASP A 82 7.76 25.32 -11.60
C ASP A 82 8.64 26.13 -10.63
N LEU A 83 8.62 25.76 -9.34
CA LEU A 83 9.44 26.43 -8.32
C LEU A 83 10.94 26.28 -8.63
N ALA A 84 11.41 25.08 -8.97
CA ALA A 84 12.81 24.86 -9.31
C ALA A 84 13.26 25.61 -10.57
N ILE A 85 12.38 25.70 -11.57
CA ILE A 85 12.61 26.48 -12.79
C ILE A 85 12.72 27.98 -12.45
N ALA A 86 11.81 28.51 -11.62
CA ALA A 86 11.84 29.90 -11.17
C ALA A 86 13.14 30.22 -10.44
N MET A 87 13.54 29.39 -9.47
CA MET A 87 14.80 29.54 -8.74
C MET A 87 16.02 29.48 -9.66
N GLY A 88 15.98 28.61 -10.67
CA GLY A 88 17.03 28.52 -11.66
C GLY A 88 17.17 29.76 -12.55
N ILE A 89 16.05 30.37 -12.97
CA ILE A 89 16.04 31.62 -13.74
C ILE A 89 16.61 32.78 -12.90
N LEU A 90 16.19 32.90 -11.64
CA LEU A 90 16.68 33.93 -10.73
C LEU A 90 18.19 33.77 -10.44
N ALA A 91 18.65 32.54 -10.22
CA ALA A 91 20.07 32.27 -10.02
C ALA A 91 20.91 32.54 -11.29
N ALA A 92 20.43 32.13 -12.47
CA ALA A 92 21.12 32.37 -13.74
C ALA A 92 21.16 33.86 -14.13
N SER A 93 20.17 34.63 -13.70
CA SER A 93 20.14 36.08 -13.93
C SER A 93 20.92 36.92 -12.91
N GLY A 94 21.47 36.28 -11.87
CA GLY A 94 22.23 36.92 -10.79
C GLY A 94 21.36 37.64 -9.74
N GLN A 95 20.03 37.37 -9.72
CA GLN A 95 19.12 37.90 -8.71
C GLN A 95 19.17 37.09 -7.39
N LEU A 96 19.64 35.85 -7.47
CA LEU A 96 19.95 35.00 -6.32
C LEU A 96 21.35 34.39 -6.48
N ASP A 97 22.02 34.06 -5.34
CA ASP A 97 23.29 33.39 -5.37
C ASP A 97 23.13 31.90 -5.81
N PRO A 98 23.70 31.50 -6.96
CA PRO A 98 23.62 30.12 -7.45
C PRO A 98 24.19 29.11 -6.49
N GLN A 99 25.19 29.46 -5.65
CA GLN A 99 25.82 28.56 -4.70
C GLN A 99 24.89 28.23 -3.51
N GLN A 100 23.99 29.12 -3.15
CA GLN A 100 22.99 28.88 -2.13
C GLN A 100 21.81 28.07 -2.68
N VAL A 101 21.33 28.45 -3.87
CA VAL A 101 20.19 27.78 -4.53
C VAL A 101 20.46 26.27 -4.76
N VAL A 102 21.66 25.90 -5.18
CA VAL A 102 22.02 24.49 -5.49
C VAL A 102 22.05 23.58 -4.26
N ARG A 103 22.10 24.13 -3.06
CA ARG A 103 22.15 23.34 -1.81
C ARG A 103 20.81 22.71 -1.43
N HIS A 104 19.72 23.19 -2.03
CA HIS A 104 18.36 22.85 -1.66
C HIS A 104 17.63 22.14 -2.80
N GLU A 105 16.48 21.55 -2.45
CA GLU A 105 15.55 20.95 -3.39
C GLU A 105 14.22 21.70 -3.36
N TYR A 106 13.56 21.83 -4.52
CA TYR A 106 12.36 22.63 -4.68
C TYR A 106 11.29 21.80 -5.37
N VAL A 107 10.14 21.62 -4.71
CA VAL A 107 9.01 20.81 -5.23
C VAL A 107 7.71 21.54 -4.94
N ALA A 108 7.20 22.26 -5.93
CA ALA A 108 5.90 22.93 -5.90
C ALA A 108 5.48 23.38 -7.31
N GLU A 109 4.20 23.45 -7.56
CA GLU A 109 3.64 24.18 -8.69
C GLU A 109 3.50 25.68 -8.32
N LEU A 110 3.62 26.57 -9.27
CA LEU A 110 3.43 28.00 -9.09
C LEU A 110 2.09 28.47 -9.67
N ALA A 111 1.31 29.16 -8.86
CA ALA A 111 0.24 30.00 -9.36
C ALA A 111 0.82 31.21 -10.09
N LEU A 112 0.04 31.87 -10.97
CA LEU A 112 0.45 33.07 -11.67
C LEU A 112 0.78 34.22 -10.70
N THR A 113 0.21 34.21 -9.50
CA THR A 113 0.46 35.17 -8.41
C THR A 113 1.79 34.93 -7.68
N GLY A 114 2.47 33.80 -7.92
CA GLY A 114 3.66 33.38 -7.19
C GLY A 114 3.37 32.58 -5.93
N GLU A 115 2.11 32.23 -5.66
CA GLU A 115 1.75 31.27 -4.59
C GLU A 115 2.21 29.86 -4.95
N LEU A 116 2.67 29.10 -3.94
CA LEU A 116 3.02 27.71 -4.06
C LEU A 116 1.77 26.84 -3.95
N ARG A 117 1.54 25.98 -4.96
CA ARG A 117 0.46 25.02 -5.02
C ARG A 117 0.93 23.61 -4.74
N PRO A 118 0.07 22.77 -4.14
CA PRO A 118 0.42 21.40 -3.80
C PRO A 118 0.66 20.54 -5.04
N VAL A 119 1.49 19.52 -4.85
CA VAL A 119 1.78 18.49 -5.84
C VAL A 119 1.73 17.11 -5.20
N ASP A 120 1.44 16.06 -5.99
CA ASP A 120 1.41 14.69 -5.51
C ASP A 120 2.83 14.14 -5.32
N GLY A 121 3.00 13.16 -4.40
CA GLY A 121 4.25 12.46 -4.22
C GLY A 121 5.35 13.29 -3.55
N VAL A 122 4.97 14.09 -2.55
CA VAL A 122 5.93 14.90 -1.80
C VAL A 122 6.64 14.07 -0.73
N LEU A 123 5.98 13.05 -0.15
CA LEU A 123 6.62 12.18 0.83
C LEU A 123 7.85 11.44 0.26
N PRO A 124 7.78 10.76 -0.90
CA PRO A 124 8.97 10.20 -1.54
C PRO A 124 10.07 11.23 -1.79
N ALA A 125 9.69 12.45 -2.20
CA ALA A 125 10.64 13.54 -2.42
C ALA A 125 11.34 13.97 -1.11
N ALA A 126 10.60 14.06 0.00
CA ALA A 126 11.15 14.39 1.31
C ALA A 126 12.12 13.31 1.83
N ILE A 127 11.78 12.02 1.66
CA ILE A 127 12.66 10.90 2.00
C ILE A 127 13.97 11.00 1.22
N ALA A 128 13.87 11.16 -0.10
CA ALA A 128 15.05 11.22 -0.96
C ALA A 128 15.90 12.51 -0.76
N ALA A 129 15.27 13.63 -0.37
CA ALA A 129 15.99 14.85 0.00
C ALA A 129 16.76 14.67 1.32
N ALA A 130 16.18 13.97 2.30
CA ALA A 130 16.85 13.61 3.56
C ALA A 130 18.10 12.73 3.31
N GLU A 131 17.99 11.70 2.48
CA GLU A 131 19.11 10.85 2.08
C GLU A 131 20.23 11.64 1.39
N ALA A 132 19.85 12.68 0.63
CA ALA A 132 20.79 13.58 -0.02
C ALA A 132 21.32 14.71 0.89
N ASN A 133 20.90 14.76 2.17
CA ASN A 133 21.22 15.83 3.13
C ASN A 133 20.91 17.23 2.58
N ARG A 134 19.75 17.41 1.94
CA ARG A 134 19.29 18.68 1.38
C ARG A 134 18.00 19.14 2.03
N THR A 135 17.87 20.44 2.25
CA THR A 135 16.60 21.08 2.64
C THR A 135 15.63 21.02 1.47
N LEU A 136 14.39 20.59 1.73
CA LEU A 136 13.32 20.56 0.75
C LEU A 136 12.32 21.69 1.02
N PHE A 137 12.02 22.51 0.00
CA PHE A 137 10.97 23.54 0.06
C PHE A 137 9.67 23.00 -0.53
N VAL A 138 8.57 23.14 0.23
CA VAL A 138 7.24 22.64 -0.14
C VAL A 138 6.14 23.65 0.20
N PRO A 139 4.96 23.58 -0.46
CA PRO A 139 3.80 24.37 -0.09
C PRO A 139 3.15 23.88 1.21
N PRO A 140 2.35 24.73 1.91
CA PRO A 140 1.68 24.39 3.18
C PRO A 140 0.80 23.14 3.09
N ALA A 141 0.09 22.94 1.99
CA ALA A 141 -0.80 21.79 1.81
C ALA A 141 -0.07 20.45 1.78
N ASN A 142 1.24 20.44 1.46
CA ASN A 142 2.07 19.24 1.49
C ASN A 142 2.86 19.06 2.81
N ALA A 143 2.78 20.03 3.74
CA ALA A 143 3.61 20.04 4.95
C ALA A 143 3.39 18.78 5.83
N ALA A 144 2.14 18.43 6.13
CA ALA A 144 1.80 17.31 6.98
C ALA A 144 2.27 15.97 6.41
N GLU A 145 2.18 15.82 5.09
CA GLU A 145 2.67 14.64 4.36
C GLU A 145 4.20 14.56 4.40
N ALA A 146 4.88 15.67 4.06
CA ALA A 146 6.34 15.73 4.04
C ALA A 146 6.97 15.52 5.44
N ALA A 147 6.29 15.96 6.50
CA ALA A 147 6.71 15.79 7.90
C ALA A 147 6.74 14.33 8.38
N LEU A 148 6.16 13.38 7.65
CA LEU A 148 6.26 11.95 7.94
C LEU A 148 7.68 11.42 7.73
N ALA A 149 8.48 12.07 6.88
CA ALA A 149 9.91 11.82 6.74
C ALA A 149 10.70 12.49 7.90
N GLU A 150 10.77 11.84 9.07
CA GLU A 150 11.27 12.41 10.34
C GLU A 150 12.65 13.07 10.25
N HIS A 151 13.53 12.51 9.42
CA HIS A 151 14.91 12.99 9.27
C HIS A 151 15.07 14.06 8.17
N ALA A 152 13.99 14.40 7.46
CA ALA A 152 14.01 15.40 6.41
C ALA A 152 13.99 16.83 7.01
N ASP A 153 14.82 17.72 6.47
CA ASP A 153 14.68 19.15 6.72
C ASP A 153 13.75 19.73 5.66
N VAL A 154 12.46 19.77 5.99
CA VAL A 154 11.42 20.27 5.10
C VAL A 154 10.96 21.65 5.59
N ARG A 155 11.02 22.64 4.69
CA ARG A 155 10.63 24.03 4.94
C ARG A 155 9.38 24.38 4.18
N VAL A 156 8.46 25.03 4.87
CA VAL A 156 7.13 25.34 4.34
C VAL A 156 7.10 26.80 3.91
N ALA A 157 6.82 27.05 2.63
CA ALA A 157 6.68 28.39 2.07
C ALA A 157 5.34 28.52 1.34
N ARG A 158 4.70 29.68 1.47
CA ARG A 158 3.44 30.02 0.79
C ARG A 158 3.65 30.63 -0.59
N THR A 159 4.76 31.34 -0.74
CA THR A 159 5.02 32.14 -1.95
C THR A 159 6.48 31.99 -2.42
N LEU A 160 6.70 32.21 -3.71
CA LEU A 160 8.03 32.29 -4.31
C LEU A 160 8.92 33.30 -3.58
N LEU A 161 8.37 34.43 -3.15
CA LEU A 161 9.10 35.48 -2.45
C LEU A 161 9.64 34.98 -1.09
N GLU A 162 8.83 34.21 -0.34
CA GLU A 162 9.27 33.63 0.92
C GLU A 162 10.43 32.64 0.71
N VAL A 163 10.38 31.82 -0.34
CA VAL A 163 11.46 30.91 -0.71
C VAL A 163 12.73 31.69 -1.01
N CYS A 164 12.66 32.71 -1.90
CA CYS A 164 13.80 33.53 -2.28
C CYS A 164 14.45 34.23 -1.10
N ALA A 165 13.65 34.78 -0.16
CA ALA A 165 14.13 35.46 1.03
C ALA A 165 14.80 34.50 2.06
N SER A 166 14.60 33.19 1.90
CA SER A 166 15.04 32.17 2.87
C SER A 166 16.11 31.23 2.33
N VAL A 167 16.55 31.37 1.07
CA VAL A 167 17.54 30.48 0.45
C VAL A 167 18.87 30.46 1.21
N GLU A 168 19.35 31.62 1.70
CA GLU A 168 20.58 31.70 2.50
C GLU A 168 20.40 31.14 3.93
N ASN A 169 19.21 31.25 4.48
CA ASN A 169 18.86 30.77 5.79
C ASN A 169 17.45 30.15 5.82
N PRO A 170 17.33 28.86 5.47
CA PRO A 170 16.04 28.16 5.42
C PRO A 170 15.31 28.12 6.77
N SER A 171 16.03 28.28 7.89
CA SER A 171 15.43 28.30 9.24
C SER A 171 14.50 29.50 9.50
N ARG A 172 14.48 30.50 8.62
CA ARG A 172 13.48 31.58 8.64
C ARG A 172 12.07 31.08 8.34
N LEU A 173 11.95 29.97 7.60
CA LEU A 173 10.66 29.35 7.32
C LEU A 173 10.32 28.28 8.36
N PRO A 174 9.02 28.10 8.65
CA PRO A 174 8.60 27.04 9.55
C PRO A 174 9.00 25.66 8.99
N ARG A 175 9.38 24.77 9.89
CA ARG A 175 9.58 23.37 9.57
C ARG A 175 8.21 22.73 9.36
N ALA A 176 8.14 21.77 8.44
CA ALA A 176 6.93 20.96 8.28
C ALA A 176 6.64 20.17 9.57
N GLU A 177 5.40 20.25 10.03
CA GLU A 177 4.94 19.58 11.25
C GLU A 177 3.91 18.50 10.89
N ARG A 178 3.93 17.42 11.65
CA ARG A 178 2.91 16.37 11.53
C ARG A 178 1.55 16.92 11.96
N ALA A 179 0.51 16.51 11.25
CA ALA A 179 -0.84 16.71 11.75
C ALA A 179 -1.02 15.98 13.08
N SER A 180 -1.73 16.60 14.03
CA SER A 180 -2.14 15.93 15.27
C SER A 180 -2.98 14.69 14.92
N ILE A 181 -2.60 13.55 15.48
CA ILE A 181 -3.26 12.27 15.19
C ILE A 181 -4.44 12.11 16.14
N GLU A 182 -5.61 12.50 15.72
CA GLU A 182 -6.85 11.93 16.22
C GLU A 182 -7.33 10.91 15.17
N ALA A 183 -6.84 9.68 15.32
CA ALA A 183 -7.30 8.58 14.49
C ALA A 183 -8.66 8.11 14.97
N ASP A 184 -9.60 7.87 14.05
CA ASP A 184 -10.82 7.15 14.39
C ASP A 184 -10.47 5.82 15.06
N PRO A 185 -11.12 5.46 16.17
CA PRO A 185 -10.85 4.20 16.83
C PRO A 185 -11.08 3.04 15.85
N PRO A 186 -10.18 2.06 15.81
CA PRO A 186 -10.36 0.91 14.94
C PRO A 186 -11.63 0.15 15.34
N LEU A 187 -12.29 -0.43 14.32
CA LEU A 187 -13.45 -1.29 14.54
C LEU A 187 -13.08 -2.45 15.47
N ASP A 188 -13.85 -2.70 16.52
CA ASP A 188 -13.51 -3.68 17.53
C ASP A 188 -14.14 -5.07 17.26
N LEU A 189 -13.41 -6.13 17.65
CA LEU A 189 -13.82 -7.53 17.50
C LEU A 189 -14.99 -7.89 18.44
N THR A 190 -15.26 -7.10 19.49
CA THR A 190 -16.44 -7.24 20.35
C THR A 190 -17.76 -7.10 19.58
N ASP A 191 -17.76 -6.40 18.46
CA ASP A 191 -18.93 -6.29 17.57
C ASP A 191 -19.31 -7.64 16.94
N VAL A 192 -18.38 -8.60 16.90
CA VAL A 192 -18.60 -9.94 16.36
C VAL A 192 -19.12 -10.84 17.47
N ARG A 193 -20.43 -11.09 17.48
CA ARG A 193 -21.06 -12.02 18.41
C ARG A 193 -20.89 -13.46 17.92
N GLY A 194 -20.78 -14.41 18.85
CA GLY A 194 -20.60 -15.82 18.50
C GLY A 194 -19.39 -16.07 17.61
N GLN A 195 -19.51 -16.94 16.61
CA GLN A 195 -18.48 -17.24 15.57
C GLN A 195 -17.09 -17.61 16.12
N PRO A 196 -16.97 -18.49 17.13
CA PRO A 196 -15.67 -18.76 17.78
C PRO A 196 -14.62 -19.27 16.80
N HIS A 197 -15.01 -20.13 15.87
CA HIS A 197 -14.11 -20.69 14.86
C HIS A 197 -13.61 -19.61 13.86
N ALA A 198 -14.48 -18.73 13.41
CA ALA A 198 -14.10 -17.66 12.49
C ALA A 198 -13.22 -16.60 13.19
N ARG A 199 -13.51 -16.26 14.46
CA ARG A 199 -12.67 -15.39 15.28
C ARG A 199 -11.28 -15.99 15.51
N ARG A 200 -11.20 -17.27 15.83
CA ARG A 200 -9.92 -18.00 15.96
C ARG A 200 -9.12 -17.97 14.65
N ALA A 201 -9.79 -18.19 13.52
CA ALA A 201 -9.16 -18.11 12.22
C ALA A 201 -8.63 -16.70 11.88
N LEU A 202 -9.33 -15.64 12.29
CA LEU A 202 -8.84 -14.26 12.17
C LEU A 202 -7.58 -14.04 13.00
N GLU A 203 -7.55 -14.55 14.25
CA GLU A 203 -6.37 -14.48 15.12
C GLU A 203 -5.16 -15.20 14.49
N VAL A 204 -5.35 -16.44 13.99
CA VAL A 204 -4.30 -17.21 13.30
C VAL A 204 -3.85 -16.49 12.04
N ALA A 205 -4.80 -15.97 11.24
CA ALA A 205 -4.48 -15.22 10.03
C ALA A 205 -3.68 -13.95 10.36
N ALA A 206 -4.09 -13.20 11.39
CA ALA A 206 -3.38 -12.01 11.85
C ALA A 206 -1.97 -12.35 12.37
N ALA A 207 -1.82 -13.41 13.17
CA ALA A 207 -0.55 -13.78 13.75
C ALA A 207 0.48 -14.21 12.69
N GLY A 208 0.07 -15.06 11.73
CA GLY A 208 0.99 -15.62 10.74
C GLY A 208 1.12 -14.80 9.45
N GLY A 209 0.25 -13.82 9.21
CA GLY A 209 0.14 -13.13 7.91
C GLY A 209 -0.54 -13.99 6.84
N HIS A 210 -1.35 -14.97 7.25
CA HIS A 210 -1.98 -15.95 6.35
C HIS A 210 -3.16 -15.35 5.58
N HIS A 211 -3.33 -15.78 4.34
CA HIS A 211 -4.49 -15.46 3.52
C HIS A 211 -5.72 -16.25 3.98
N LEU A 212 -6.89 -15.61 3.93
CA LEU A 212 -8.12 -16.14 4.51
C LEU A 212 -9.29 -16.11 3.50
N LEU A 213 -10.02 -17.22 3.40
CA LEU A 213 -11.28 -17.32 2.67
C LEU A 213 -12.43 -17.58 3.65
N LEU A 214 -13.42 -16.69 3.66
CA LEU A 214 -14.65 -16.82 4.43
C LEU A 214 -15.78 -17.31 3.54
N ILE A 215 -16.39 -18.45 3.86
CA ILE A 215 -17.50 -19.01 3.10
C ILE A 215 -18.74 -19.08 3.98
N GLY A 216 -19.86 -18.55 3.54
CA GLY A 216 -21.09 -18.59 4.32
C GLY A 216 -22.28 -17.95 3.62
N SER A 217 -23.47 -18.21 4.16
CA SER A 217 -24.72 -17.66 3.62
C SER A 217 -24.75 -16.12 3.66
N PRO A 218 -25.57 -15.48 2.83
CA PRO A 218 -25.77 -14.03 2.93
C PRO A 218 -26.20 -13.59 4.34
N GLY A 219 -25.60 -12.50 4.83
CA GLY A 219 -25.90 -11.94 6.16
C GLY A 219 -25.32 -12.71 7.34
N CYS A 220 -24.41 -13.69 7.17
CA CYS A 220 -23.73 -14.37 8.27
C CYS A 220 -22.56 -13.59 8.90
N GLY A 221 -22.24 -12.39 8.40
CA GLY A 221 -21.22 -11.51 9.01
C GLY A 221 -19.82 -11.61 8.40
N LYS A 222 -19.64 -12.16 7.19
CA LYS A 222 -18.33 -12.29 6.52
C LYS A 222 -17.59 -10.96 6.39
N THR A 223 -18.26 -9.92 5.88
CA THR A 223 -17.70 -8.58 5.70
C THR A 223 -17.41 -7.91 7.05
N LEU A 224 -18.27 -8.16 8.06
CA LEU A 224 -18.06 -7.74 9.43
C LEU A 224 -16.76 -8.32 9.98
N LEU A 225 -16.57 -9.64 9.90
CA LEU A 225 -15.37 -10.35 10.33
C LEU A 225 -14.12 -9.82 9.63
N ALA A 226 -14.15 -9.72 8.28
CA ALA A 226 -13.02 -9.24 7.50
C ALA A 226 -12.55 -7.85 7.91
N SER A 227 -13.49 -6.92 8.16
CA SER A 227 -13.15 -5.54 8.54
C SER A 227 -12.53 -5.45 9.95
N ARG A 228 -12.77 -6.38 10.86
CA ARG A 228 -12.17 -6.42 12.20
C ARG A 228 -10.73 -6.95 12.20
N LEU A 229 -10.30 -7.59 11.12
CA LEU A 229 -8.90 -8.05 11.01
C LEU A 229 -7.91 -6.89 11.20
N ALA A 230 -8.17 -5.74 10.61
CA ALA A 230 -7.32 -4.55 10.76
C ALA A 230 -7.16 -4.13 12.24
N GLY A 231 -8.20 -4.34 13.07
CA GLY A 231 -8.21 -4.02 14.49
C GLY A 231 -7.32 -4.93 15.35
N ILE A 232 -7.03 -6.14 14.92
CA ILE A 232 -6.18 -7.11 15.63
C ILE A 232 -4.75 -7.23 15.07
N LEU A 233 -4.46 -6.55 13.96
CA LEU A 233 -3.09 -6.46 13.43
C LEU A 233 -2.27 -5.48 14.27
N PRO A 234 -0.95 -5.75 14.46
CA PRO A 234 -0.03 -4.76 15.02
C PRO A 234 0.03 -3.51 14.15
N GLU A 235 0.31 -2.39 14.76
CA GLU A 235 0.64 -1.18 13.99
C GLU A 235 1.78 -1.45 13.00
N ALA A 236 1.79 -0.74 11.90
CA ALA A 236 2.90 -0.79 10.96
C ALA A 236 4.17 -0.24 11.62
N SER A 237 5.30 -0.89 11.40
CA SER A 237 6.60 -0.32 11.72
C SER A 237 6.79 1.00 10.96
N GLN A 238 7.73 1.83 11.40
CA GLN A 238 8.00 3.10 10.71
C GLN A 238 8.37 2.87 9.23
N ALA A 239 9.17 1.86 8.94
CA ALA A 239 9.54 1.52 7.56
C ALA A 239 8.33 1.07 6.71
N GLU A 240 7.48 0.19 7.25
CA GLU A 240 6.24 -0.24 6.58
C GLU A 240 5.26 0.93 6.36
N ALA A 241 5.13 1.82 7.36
CA ALA A 241 4.27 2.98 7.27
C ALA A 241 4.74 3.96 6.19
N LEU A 242 6.06 4.23 6.11
CA LEU A 242 6.65 5.07 5.06
C LEU A 242 6.42 4.48 3.67
N GLN A 243 6.60 3.17 3.48
CA GLN A 243 6.34 2.50 2.21
C GLN A 243 4.89 2.63 1.77
N SER A 244 3.95 2.34 2.67
CA SER A 244 2.51 2.43 2.38
C SER A 244 2.08 3.88 2.11
N ALA A 245 2.61 4.83 2.88
CA ALA A 245 2.34 6.25 2.71
C ALA A 245 2.93 6.79 1.39
N ALA A 246 4.12 6.34 0.98
CA ALA A 246 4.72 6.71 -0.30
C ALA A 246 3.83 6.27 -1.49
N ILE A 247 3.27 5.05 -1.42
CA ILE A 247 2.34 4.56 -2.44
C ILE A 247 1.05 5.39 -2.45
N ALA A 248 0.49 5.70 -1.27
CA ALA A 248 -0.71 6.53 -1.16
C ALA A 248 -0.49 7.95 -1.71
N SER A 249 0.67 8.55 -1.40
CA SER A 249 1.09 9.88 -1.84
C SER A 249 1.07 10.04 -3.37
N ILE A 250 1.40 8.98 -4.12
CA ILE A 250 1.46 9.00 -5.59
C ILE A 250 0.17 8.52 -6.26
N SER A 251 -0.83 8.08 -5.50
CA SER A 251 -2.05 7.46 -6.05
C SER A 251 -3.06 8.48 -6.61
N GLY A 252 -2.84 9.78 -6.41
CA GLY A 252 -3.79 10.84 -6.78
C GLY A 252 -5.00 10.98 -5.85
N SER A 253 -5.24 9.99 -4.96
CA SER A 253 -6.27 10.10 -3.90
C SER A 253 -5.75 10.81 -2.65
N GLY A 254 -4.46 11.12 -2.61
CA GLY A 254 -3.78 11.76 -1.49
C GLY A 254 -3.52 10.81 -0.31
N LEU A 255 -2.61 11.22 0.54
CA LEU A 255 -2.31 10.60 1.82
C LEU A 255 -3.08 11.31 2.93
N ASP A 256 -3.78 10.56 3.79
CA ASP A 256 -4.30 11.09 5.05
C ASP A 256 -3.25 10.90 6.17
N PRO A 257 -2.55 11.95 6.61
CA PRO A 257 -1.51 11.82 7.64
C PRO A 257 -2.04 11.37 8.99
N ARG A 258 -3.36 11.51 9.24
CA ARG A 258 -4.02 11.07 10.48
C ARG A 258 -4.02 9.55 10.64
N ARG A 259 -3.91 8.81 9.52
CA ARG A 259 -3.82 7.34 9.48
C ARG A 259 -2.40 6.82 9.53
N TRP A 260 -1.46 7.64 9.96
CA TRP A 260 -0.08 7.23 10.11
C TRP A 260 0.07 5.96 10.96
N ARG A 261 0.83 4.98 10.47
CA ARG A 261 1.04 3.65 11.05
C ARG A 261 -0.19 2.75 11.15
N GLN A 262 -1.38 3.20 10.71
CA GLN A 262 -2.50 2.28 10.52
C GLN A 262 -2.25 1.44 9.26
N ARG A 263 -2.44 0.12 9.38
CA ARG A 263 -2.34 -0.76 8.20
C ARG A 263 -3.49 -0.49 7.25
N PRO A 264 -3.23 -0.30 5.95
CA PRO A 264 -4.29 -0.10 4.96
C PRO A 264 -5.29 -1.25 4.96
N PHE A 265 -6.58 -0.94 4.92
CA PHE A 265 -7.64 -1.90 4.63
C PHE A 265 -8.35 -1.45 3.35
N ARG A 266 -8.16 -2.21 2.28
CA ARG A 266 -8.73 -1.90 0.96
C ARG A 266 -9.79 -2.91 0.61
N ALA A 267 -11.00 -2.43 0.30
CA ALA A 267 -12.18 -3.25 -0.01
C ALA A 267 -12.83 -2.77 -1.32
N PRO A 268 -12.18 -2.98 -2.47
CA PRO A 268 -12.75 -2.58 -3.74
C PRO A 268 -14.01 -3.39 -4.07
N HIS A 269 -14.96 -2.75 -4.73
CA HIS A 269 -16.18 -3.41 -5.19
C HIS A 269 -15.87 -4.42 -6.29
N HIS A 270 -16.58 -5.54 -6.34
CA HIS A 270 -16.36 -6.62 -7.32
C HIS A 270 -16.50 -6.19 -8.80
N SER A 271 -17.16 -5.05 -9.07
CA SER A 271 -17.23 -4.44 -10.41
C SER A 271 -15.99 -3.64 -10.81
N ALA A 272 -14.99 -3.53 -9.92
CA ALA A 272 -13.76 -2.82 -10.24
C ALA A 272 -13.06 -3.44 -11.45
N SER A 273 -12.58 -2.59 -12.34
CA SER A 273 -11.84 -3.04 -13.52
C SER A 273 -10.49 -3.67 -13.15
N PRO A 274 -9.93 -4.57 -13.98
CA PRO A 274 -8.58 -5.07 -13.80
C PRO A 274 -7.54 -3.96 -13.64
N ALA A 275 -7.71 -2.83 -14.33
CA ALA A 275 -6.83 -1.68 -14.21
C ALA A 275 -6.99 -0.93 -12.88
N ALA A 276 -8.20 -0.85 -12.32
CA ALA A 276 -8.40 -0.28 -10.99
C ALA A 276 -7.73 -1.15 -9.91
N LEU A 277 -7.77 -2.48 -10.07
CA LEU A 277 -7.17 -3.41 -9.12
C LEU A 277 -5.63 -3.41 -9.22
N ALA A 278 -5.08 -3.56 -10.42
CA ALA A 278 -3.65 -3.64 -10.67
C ALA A 278 -2.94 -2.28 -10.66
N GLY A 279 -3.63 -1.28 -11.11
CA GLY A 279 -3.08 0.01 -11.49
C GLY A 279 -3.01 0.16 -13.02
N GLY A 280 -2.74 1.38 -13.45
CA GLY A 280 -2.70 1.69 -14.88
C GLY A 280 -2.47 3.18 -15.12
N GLY A 281 -2.86 3.63 -16.31
CA GLY A 281 -2.66 5.02 -16.71
C GLY A 281 -1.37 5.26 -17.49
N ASN A 282 -1.20 6.48 -17.93
CA ASN A 282 0.02 6.98 -18.54
C ASN A 282 0.24 8.41 -18.04
N PRO A 283 1.12 8.59 -17.05
CA PRO A 283 2.02 7.61 -16.39
C PRO A 283 1.31 6.48 -15.60
N PRO A 284 2.02 5.39 -15.30
CA PRO A 284 1.48 4.31 -14.46
C PRO A 284 1.20 4.77 -13.03
N HIS A 285 -0.02 4.55 -12.54
CA HIS A 285 -0.44 4.79 -11.16
C HIS A 285 -0.72 3.47 -10.43
N PRO A 286 -0.46 3.38 -9.11
CA PRO A 286 -0.76 2.21 -8.33
C PRO A 286 -2.28 1.96 -8.25
N GLY A 287 -2.70 0.68 -8.28
CA GLY A 287 -4.07 0.25 -8.04
C GLY A 287 -4.29 -0.23 -6.61
N GLU A 288 -5.49 -0.77 -6.35
CA GLU A 288 -5.91 -1.24 -5.03
C GLU A 288 -4.99 -2.30 -4.42
N ILE A 289 -4.37 -3.14 -5.25
CA ILE A 289 -3.37 -4.14 -4.83
C ILE A 289 -2.16 -3.46 -4.17
N SER A 290 -1.63 -2.41 -4.80
CA SER A 290 -0.49 -1.68 -4.25
C SER A 290 -0.90 -0.78 -3.09
N LEU A 291 -2.10 -0.20 -3.11
CA LEU A 291 -2.65 0.58 -2.01
C LEU A 291 -2.92 -0.25 -0.74
N ALA A 292 -3.05 -1.58 -0.89
CA ALA A 292 -3.15 -2.52 0.23
C ALA A 292 -1.78 -2.95 0.79
N HIS A 293 -0.66 -2.43 0.26
CA HIS A 293 0.68 -2.82 0.69
C HIS A 293 0.88 -2.65 2.21
N ASN A 294 1.48 -3.65 2.86
CA ASN A 294 1.65 -3.80 4.31
C ASN A 294 0.32 -3.82 5.11
N GLY A 295 -0.80 -4.05 4.42
CA GLY A 295 -2.13 -4.09 5.01
C GLY A 295 -2.97 -5.24 4.52
N VAL A 296 -4.27 -5.01 4.34
CA VAL A 296 -5.27 -6.02 3.98
C VAL A 296 -5.96 -5.63 2.68
N LEU A 297 -6.03 -6.56 1.74
CA LEU A 297 -6.90 -6.49 0.57
C LEU A 297 -8.10 -7.42 0.81
N PHE A 298 -9.29 -6.85 0.92
CA PHE A 298 -10.52 -7.60 1.09
C PHE A 298 -11.31 -7.66 -0.22
N LEU A 299 -11.61 -8.86 -0.69
CA LEU A 299 -12.42 -9.11 -1.89
C LEU A 299 -13.69 -9.85 -1.49
N ASP A 300 -14.80 -9.12 -1.42
CA ASP A 300 -16.10 -9.73 -1.21
C ASP A 300 -16.66 -10.32 -2.51
N GLU A 301 -17.58 -11.29 -2.38
CA GLU A 301 -18.24 -11.96 -3.50
C GLU A 301 -17.24 -12.50 -4.54
N LEU A 302 -16.20 -13.20 -4.08
CA LEU A 302 -15.07 -13.63 -4.90
C LEU A 302 -15.44 -14.26 -6.25
N PRO A 303 -16.49 -15.12 -6.42
CA PRO A 303 -16.88 -15.67 -7.71
C PRO A 303 -17.56 -14.68 -8.67
N GLU A 304 -17.90 -13.46 -8.21
CA GLU A 304 -18.51 -12.43 -9.06
C GLU A 304 -17.46 -11.52 -9.72
N TRP A 305 -16.20 -11.61 -9.27
CA TRP A 305 -15.09 -10.92 -9.92
C TRP A 305 -14.81 -11.46 -11.31
N SER A 306 -14.41 -10.60 -12.23
CA SER A 306 -13.96 -11.04 -13.54
C SER A 306 -12.75 -11.96 -13.43
N ARG A 307 -12.67 -13.00 -14.26
CA ARG A 307 -11.55 -13.94 -14.26
C ARG A 307 -10.19 -13.22 -14.41
N MET A 308 -10.15 -12.20 -15.26
CA MET A 308 -8.93 -11.41 -15.49
C MET A 308 -8.50 -10.68 -14.21
N ALA A 309 -9.44 -10.10 -13.44
CA ALA A 309 -9.14 -9.43 -12.18
C ALA A 309 -8.56 -10.39 -11.14
N LEU A 310 -9.10 -11.63 -11.06
CA LEU A 310 -8.58 -12.65 -10.13
C LEU A 310 -7.20 -13.19 -10.55
N GLU A 311 -6.94 -13.36 -11.84
CA GLU A 311 -5.64 -13.85 -12.32
C GLU A 311 -4.51 -12.85 -12.07
N ILE A 312 -4.79 -11.54 -12.07
CA ILE A 312 -3.81 -10.48 -11.74
C ILE A 312 -3.26 -10.61 -10.30
N LEU A 313 -4.05 -11.16 -9.37
CA LEU A 313 -3.60 -11.36 -7.98
C LEU A 313 -2.49 -12.40 -7.83
N ARG A 314 -2.32 -13.30 -8.80
CA ARG A 314 -1.37 -14.43 -8.68
C ARG A 314 0.08 -13.99 -8.58
N GLU A 315 0.48 -13.00 -9.39
CA GLU A 315 1.85 -12.47 -9.37
C GLU A 315 2.17 -11.80 -8.02
N PRO A 316 1.40 -10.82 -7.51
CA PRO A 316 1.72 -10.15 -6.26
C PRO A 316 1.63 -11.07 -5.03
N LEU A 317 0.77 -12.08 -5.02
CA LEU A 317 0.70 -13.07 -3.93
C LEU A 317 1.96 -13.96 -3.85
N GLU A 318 2.75 -14.08 -4.91
CA GLU A 318 4.01 -14.82 -4.93
C GLU A 318 5.23 -13.92 -4.78
N SER A 319 5.27 -12.85 -5.57
CA SER A 319 6.44 -11.97 -5.67
C SER A 319 6.46 -10.82 -4.67
N GLY A 320 5.27 -10.43 -4.13
CA GLY A 320 5.12 -9.22 -3.33
C GLY A 320 5.22 -7.91 -4.10
N HIS A 321 5.15 -7.96 -5.44
CA HIS A 321 5.21 -6.82 -6.33
C HIS A 321 4.19 -6.96 -7.46
N ILE A 322 3.81 -5.83 -8.06
CA ILE A 322 3.03 -5.81 -9.28
C ILE A 322 3.76 -4.96 -10.34
N ARG A 323 3.86 -5.49 -11.55
CA ARG A 323 4.47 -4.79 -12.67
C ARG A 323 3.40 -4.25 -13.61
N ILE A 324 3.41 -2.96 -13.84
CA ILE A 324 2.55 -2.30 -14.82
C ILE A 324 3.40 -1.93 -16.02
N SER A 325 3.17 -2.61 -17.15
CA SER A 325 3.87 -2.33 -18.39
C SER A 325 2.90 -1.72 -19.41
N ARG A 326 3.29 -0.61 -20.00
CA ARG A 326 2.62 0.07 -21.10
C ARG A 326 3.61 0.31 -22.23
N ALA A 327 3.13 0.59 -23.43
CA ALA A 327 3.96 0.69 -24.64
C ALA A 327 5.22 1.57 -24.49
N ALA A 328 5.16 2.63 -23.70
CA ALA A 328 6.27 3.56 -23.49
C ALA A 328 6.91 3.50 -22.10
N ARG A 329 6.31 2.83 -21.11
CA ARG A 329 6.74 2.90 -19.70
C ARG A 329 6.40 1.64 -18.93
N SER A 330 7.28 1.28 -18.00
CA SER A 330 7.05 0.21 -17.02
C SER A 330 7.33 0.75 -15.62
N ALA A 331 6.45 0.40 -14.67
CA ALA A 331 6.64 0.70 -13.26
C ALA A 331 6.41 -0.57 -12.44
N VAL A 332 7.19 -0.73 -11.36
CA VAL A 332 7.02 -1.80 -10.38
C VAL A 332 6.56 -1.16 -9.08
N PHE A 333 5.46 -1.66 -8.54
CA PHE A 333 4.93 -1.20 -7.25
C PHE A 333 4.99 -2.33 -6.23
N PRO A 334 5.35 -2.03 -4.97
CA PRO A 334 5.24 -3.00 -3.89
C PRO A 334 3.78 -3.43 -3.69
N ALA A 335 3.57 -4.71 -3.39
CA ALA A 335 2.25 -5.33 -3.28
C ALA A 335 2.24 -6.49 -2.27
N ARG A 336 2.87 -6.31 -1.11
CA ARG A 336 2.81 -7.27 0.00
C ARG A 336 1.59 -6.96 0.86
N PHE A 337 0.55 -7.73 0.72
CA PHE A 337 -0.71 -7.56 1.45
C PHE A 337 -1.20 -8.90 1.96
N GLN A 338 -2.02 -8.88 2.99
CA GLN A 338 -2.78 -10.03 3.44
C GLN A 338 -4.10 -10.07 2.68
N LEU A 339 -4.34 -11.16 1.92
CA LEU A 339 -5.57 -11.33 1.17
C LEU A 339 -6.64 -11.93 2.09
N VAL A 340 -7.76 -11.25 2.21
CA VAL A 340 -8.98 -11.77 2.80
C VAL A 340 -10.05 -11.81 1.73
N THR A 341 -10.72 -12.93 1.57
CA THR A 341 -11.78 -13.08 0.58
C THR A 341 -13.04 -13.60 1.22
N ALA A 342 -14.19 -13.26 0.66
CA ALA A 342 -15.46 -13.80 1.08
C ALA A 342 -16.26 -14.31 -0.13
N MET A 343 -16.98 -15.40 0.05
CA MET A 343 -17.88 -15.91 -0.97
C MET A 343 -19.11 -16.61 -0.37
N ASN A 344 -20.15 -16.73 -1.15
CA ASN A 344 -21.28 -17.58 -0.83
C ASN A 344 -20.98 -19.04 -1.18
N PRO A 345 -21.59 -20.02 -0.52
CA PRO A 345 -21.35 -21.44 -0.81
C PRO A 345 -21.91 -21.92 -2.16
N CYS A 346 -22.86 -21.16 -2.75
CA CYS A 346 -23.51 -21.43 -4.04
C CYS A 346 -24.14 -20.15 -4.60
N PRO A 347 -24.66 -20.14 -5.84
CA PRO A 347 -25.30 -18.96 -6.43
C PRO A 347 -26.51 -18.40 -5.67
N CYS A 348 -27.31 -19.24 -5.01
CA CYS A 348 -28.41 -18.76 -4.17
C CYS A 348 -27.97 -18.41 -2.74
N GLY A 349 -26.73 -18.77 -2.35
CA GLY A 349 -26.14 -18.47 -1.05
C GLY A 349 -26.49 -19.44 0.07
N TRP A 350 -27.31 -20.47 -0.12
CA TRP A 350 -27.90 -21.26 0.97
C TRP A 350 -27.43 -22.73 1.03
N ALA A 351 -26.44 -23.15 0.21
CA ALA A 351 -25.94 -24.52 0.27
C ALA A 351 -25.27 -24.80 1.64
N GLY A 352 -25.70 -25.89 2.28
CA GLY A 352 -25.22 -26.27 3.61
C GLY A 352 -25.81 -25.48 4.78
N ASP A 353 -26.71 -24.53 4.53
CA ASP A 353 -27.45 -23.82 5.59
C ASP A 353 -28.53 -24.73 6.18
N ARG A 354 -28.72 -24.61 7.49
CA ARG A 354 -29.74 -25.39 8.25
C ARG A 354 -31.18 -25.14 7.79
N SER A 355 -31.43 -24.04 7.05
CA SER A 355 -32.77 -23.66 6.61
C SER A 355 -33.30 -24.44 5.41
N ASN A 356 -32.51 -25.31 4.80
CA ASN A 356 -32.85 -26.07 3.59
C ASN A 356 -33.40 -25.24 2.40
N ARG A 357 -33.03 -23.94 2.32
CA ARG A 357 -33.47 -23.00 1.27
C ARG A 357 -32.72 -23.18 -0.04
N CYS A 358 -31.67 -23.96 -0.08
CA CYS A 358 -30.86 -24.15 -1.27
C CYS A 358 -31.62 -24.96 -2.33
N LEU A 359 -31.81 -24.37 -3.51
CA LEU A 359 -32.41 -25.01 -4.68
C LEU A 359 -31.36 -25.27 -5.79
N CYS A 360 -30.07 -25.13 -5.49
CA CYS A 360 -29.02 -25.32 -6.46
C CYS A 360 -28.67 -26.79 -6.62
N THR A 361 -28.58 -27.23 -7.88
CA THR A 361 -28.03 -28.55 -8.20
C THR A 361 -26.52 -28.58 -7.93
N SER A 362 -25.96 -29.77 -7.69
CA SER A 362 -24.51 -29.95 -7.49
C SER A 362 -23.70 -29.36 -8.64
N GLU A 363 -24.15 -29.51 -9.89
CA GLU A 363 -23.51 -28.93 -11.07
C GLU A 363 -23.47 -27.40 -11.03
N ARG A 364 -24.57 -26.75 -10.62
CA ARG A 364 -24.62 -25.28 -10.48
C ARG A 364 -23.68 -24.79 -9.38
N ILE A 365 -23.54 -25.54 -8.28
CA ILE A 365 -22.61 -25.23 -7.18
C ILE A 365 -21.18 -25.35 -7.68
N GLN A 366 -20.84 -26.44 -8.37
CA GLN A 366 -19.51 -26.65 -8.94
C GLN A 366 -19.14 -25.57 -9.96
N ARG A 367 -20.05 -25.24 -10.88
CA ARG A 367 -19.85 -24.17 -11.86
C ARG A 367 -19.65 -22.80 -11.21
N TYR A 368 -20.33 -22.51 -10.13
CA TYR A 368 -20.17 -21.26 -9.36
C TYR A 368 -18.80 -21.21 -8.67
N ARG A 369 -18.43 -22.26 -7.95
CA ARG A 369 -17.13 -22.36 -7.28
C ARG A 369 -15.97 -22.37 -8.28
N GLY A 370 -16.13 -23.04 -9.41
CA GLY A 370 -15.15 -23.10 -10.49
C GLY A 370 -14.87 -21.78 -11.22
N ARG A 371 -15.61 -20.69 -10.93
CA ARG A 371 -15.25 -19.34 -11.38
C ARG A 371 -13.97 -18.86 -10.73
N VAL A 372 -13.67 -19.32 -9.52
CA VAL A 372 -12.39 -19.08 -8.82
C VAL A 372 -11.43 -20.18 -9.22
N SER A 373 -10.28 -19.81 -9.79
CA SER A 373 -9.30 -20.80 -10.25
C SER A 373 -8.67 -21.57 -9.10
N GLY A 374 -8.45 -22.88 -9.27
CA GLY A 374 -7.76 -23.72 -8.29
C GLY A 374 -6.41 -23.12 -7.86
N PRO A 375 -5.57 -22.64 -8.80
CA PRO A 375 -4.31 -21.99 -8.44
C PRO A 375 -4.43 -20.76 -7.54
N LEU A 376 -5.54 -20.00 -7.58
CA LEU A 376 -5.79 -18.90 -6.65
C LEU A 376 -6.22 -19.42 -5.28
N LEU A 377 -7.13 -20.39 -5.24
CA LEU A 377 -7.56 -21.05 -3.98
C LEU A 377 -6.38 -21.71 -3.27
N ASP A 378 -5.49 -22.35 -4.01
CA ASP A 378 -4.25 -22.93 -3.48
C ASP A 378 -3.36 -21.89 -2.77
N ARG A 379 -3.47 -20.62 -3.08
CA ARG A 379 -2.70 -19.53 -2.44
C ARG A 379 -3.33 -19.00 -1.17
N ILE A 380 -4.56 -19.38 -0.87
CA ILE A 380 -5.25 -19.03 0.37
C ILE A 380 -4.99 -20.11 1.42
N ASP A 381 -4.47 -19.72 2.59
CA ASP A 381 -4.01 -20.66 3.60
C ASP A 381 -5.16 -21.23 4.44
N LEU A 382 -6.12 -20.38 4.81
CA LEU A 382 -7.23 -20.70 5.70
C LEU A 382 -8.56 -20.62 4.97
N HIS A 383 -9.31 -21.71 4.96
CA HIS A 383 -10.68 -21.76 4.44
C HIS A 383 -11.64 -21.96 5.61
N VAL A 384 -12.52 -21.00 5.85
CA VAL A 384 -13.37 -20.94 7.03
C VAL A 384 -14.84 -20.84 6.66
N THR A 385 -15.64 -21.76 7.19
CA THR A 385 -17.10 -21.68 7.08
C THR A 385 -17.67 -20.79 8.18
N VAL A 386 -18.33 -19.70 7.79
CA VAL A 386 -19.04 -18.79 8.68
C VAL A 386 -20.51 -19.21 8.73
N THR A 387 -20.94 -19.69 9.89
CA THR A 387 -22.32 -20.13 10.10
C THR A 387 -23.23 -18.95 10.46
N ARG A 388 -24.52 -19.08 10.18
CA ARG A 388 -25.50 -18.08 10.61
C ARG A 388 -25.68 -18.15 12.13
N LEU A 389 -25.74 -17.00 12.78
CA LEU A 389 -26.01 -16.91 14.20
C LEU A 389 -27.43 -17.36 14.51
N SER A 390 -27.58 -18.05 15.64
CA SER A 390 -28.90 -18.39 16.17
C SER A 390 -29.62 -17.15 16.71
N PRO A 391 -30.94 -17.17 16.80
CA PRO A 391 -31.71 -16.07 17.46
C PRO A 391 -31.24 -15.78 18.88
N GLU A 392 -30.71 -16.78 19.58
CA GLU A 392 -30.19 -16.65 20.94
C GLU A 392 -28.87 -15.87 20.98
N GLU A 393 -27.98 -16.12 20.05
CA GLU A 393 -26.72 -15.38 19.89
C GLU A 393 -26.92 -13.93 19.42
N LEU A 394 -28.06 -13.61 18.84
CA LEU A 394 -28.43 -12.27 18.38
C LEU A 394 -29.12 -11.42 19.46
N ARG A 395 -29.55 -12.02 20.57
CA ARG A 395 -30.25 -11.27 21.64
C ARG A 395 -29.33 -10.24 22.28
N GLU A 396 -29.93 -9.11 22.72
CA GLU A 396 -29.27 -8.16 23.61
C GLU A 396 -28.95 -8.87 24.94
N GLY A 397 -27.65 -8.85 25.33
CA GLY A 397 -27.17 -9.59 26.51
C GLY A 397 -26.47 -10.90 26.21
N ALA A 398 -26.41 -11.36 24.95
CA ALA A 398 -25.49 -12.44 24.58
C ALA A 398 -24.04 -12.04 24.92
N PRO A 399 -23.19 -12.98 25.38
CA PRO A 399 -21.82 -12.67 25.78
C PRO A 399 -21.10 -11.92 24.64
N ALA A 400 -20.56 -10.74 24.96
CA ALA A 400 -19.70 -10.02 24.06
C ALA A 400 -18.47 -10.89 23.76
N GLY A 401 -17.99 -10.82 22.54
CA GLY A 401 -16.74 -11.46 22.21
C GLY A 401 -15.55 -10.79 22.89
N GLU A 402 -14.41 -11.44 22.83
CA GLU A 402 -13.12 -10.90 23.27
C GLU A 402 -12.78 -9.62 22.51
N CYS A 403 -12.19 -8.63 23.17
CA CYS A 403 -11.89 -7.36 22.54
C CYS A 403 -10.67 -7.45 21.60
N SER A 404 -10.60 -6.53 20.64
CA SER A 404 -9.48 -6.47 19.70
C SER A 404 -8.12 -6.28 20.38
N ALA A 405 -8.08 -5.58 21.52
CA ALA A 405 -6.83 -5.31 22.24
C ALA A 405 -6.19 -6.59 22.78
N ASP A 406 -6.99 -7.48 23.40
CA ASP A 406 -6.51 -8.75 23.97
C ASP A 406 -6.01 -9.70 22.87
N VAL A 407 -6.76 -9.82 21.78
CA VAL A 407 -6.37 -10.63 20.62
C VAL A 407 -5.09 -10.05 19.98
N ARG A 408 -5.00 -8.74 19.84
CA ARG A 408 -3.81 -8.06 19.29
C ARG A 408 -2.57 -8.32 20.14
N ALA A 409 -2.68 -8.33 21.46
CA ALA A 409 -1.55 -8.63 22.34
C ALA A 409 -0.97 -10.03 22.06
N ARG A 410 -1.83 -11.06 21.90
CA ARG A 410 -1.40 -12.42 21.55
C ARG A 410 -0.79 -12.48 20.14
N VAL A 411 -1.40 -11.75 19.18
CA VAL A 411 -0.88 -11.64 17.81
C VAL A 411 0.51 -11.01 17.80
N ILE A 412 0.74 -9.95 18.58
CA ILE A 412 2.06 -9.30 18.71
C ILE A 412 3.09 -10.29 19.25
N ALA A 413 2.79 -10.98 20.36
CA ALA A 413 3.70 -11.94 20.97
C ALA A 413 4.07 -13.07 20.00
N ALA A 414 3.09 -13.61 19.26
CA ALA A 414 3.35 -14.64 18.24
C ALA A 414 4.21 -14.10 17.08
N ARG A 415 3.96 -12.87 16.61
CA ARG A 415 4.76 -12.24 15.54
C ARG A 415 6.19 -11.96 15.97
N GLU A 416 6.42 -11.54 17.21
CA GLU A 416 7.77 -11.34 17.75
C GLU A 416 8.61 -12.61 17.67
N ARG A 417 8.05 -13.76 18.07
CA ARG A 417 8.70 -15.07 17.90
C ARG A 417 9.04 -15.37 16.43
N GLN A 418 8.14 -15.06 15.51
CA GLN A 418 8.34 -15.29 14.09
C GLN A 418 9.43 -14.37 13.50
N LEU A 419 9.43 -13.10 13.86
CA LEU A 419 10.41 -12.12 13.40
C LEU A 419 11.82 -12.41 13.91
N GLN A 420 11.96 -12.98 15.12
CA GLN A 420 13.24 -13.51 15.61
C GLN A 420 13.79 -14.63 14.71
N ARG A 421 12.93 -15.38 14.03
CA ARG A 421 13.29 -16.40 13.04
C ARG A 421 13.47 -15.86 11.62
N GLY A 422 13.27 -14.56 11.42
CA GLY A 422 13.54 -13.82 10.19
C GLY A 422 12.32 -13.40 9.37
N ALA A 423 11.16 -14.06 9.50
CA ALA A 423 9.95 -13.72 8.74
C ALA A 423 8.67 -14.25 9.40
N LEU A 424 7.52 -13.68 9.03
CA LEU A 424 6.22 -14.25 9.37
C LEU A 424 6.06 -15.66 8.75
N ASN A 425 5.35 -16.54 9.44
CA ASN A 425 5.24 -17.94 9.05
C ASN A 425 4.63 -18.13 7.65
N ALA A 426 3.69 -17.28 7.22
CA ALA A 426 3.15 -17.35 5.86
C ALA A 426 4.23 -17.15 4.77
N HIS A 427 5.33 -16.49 5.09
CA HIS A 427 6.43 -16.18 4.17
C HIS A 427 7.65 -17.10 4.34
N MET A 428 7.58 -18.11 5.20
CA MET A 428 8.67 -19.10 5.34
C MET A 428 8.95 -19.78 4.00
N ASP A 429 10.20 -19.82 3.62
CA ASP A 429 10.67 -20.66 2.51
C ASP A 429 10.77 -22.15 2.92
N SER A 430 11.08 -23.03 1.97
CA SER A 430 11.18 -24.45 2.23
C SER A 430 12.33 -24.82 3.19
N LYS A 431 13.37 -23.97 3.31
CA LYS A 431 14.49 -24.18 4.24
C LYS A 431 14.08 -23.82 5.65
N ALA A 432 13.46 -22.67 5.85
CA ALA A 432 12.94 -22.24 7.15
C ALA A 432 11.84 -23.19 7.65
N LEU A 433 10.97 -23.67 6.74
CA LEU A 433 9.92 -24.62 7.09
C LEU A 433 10.50 -25.93 7.63
N ARG A 434 11.55 -26.48 7.00
CA ARG A 434 12.25 -27.66 7.51
C ARG A 434 12.93 -27.43 8.86
N LEU A 435 13.37 -26.23 9.13
CA LEU A 435 14.06 -25.88 10.38
C LEU A 435 13.10 -25.66 11.56
N TRP A 436 11.91 -25.10 11.30
CA TRP A 436 11.01 -24.61 12.35
C TRP A 436 9.67 -25.31 12.45
N ALA A 437 9.36 -26.22 11.50
CA ALA A 437 8.11 -26.98 11.49
C ALA A 437 8.39 -28.49 11.59
N HIS A 438 9.16 -28.88 12.61
CA HIS A 438 9.39 -30.28 12.90
C HIS A 438 8.13 -30.94 13.40
N LEU A 439 7.87 -32.17 12.93
CA LEU A 439 6.77 -33.01 13.37
C LEU A 439 7.33 -34.27 14.00
N SER A 440 6.63 -34.80 15.00
CA SER A 440 6.85 -36.14 15.50
C SER A 440 6.49 -37.18 14.41
N GLU A 441 6.96 -38.44 14.55
CA GLU A 441 6.58 -39.52 13.61
C GLU A 441 5.06 -39.73 13.56
N ALA A 442 4.37 -39.61 14.71
CA ALA A 442 2.92 -39.70 14.78
C ALA A 442 2.21 -38.56 14.02
N ASP A 443 2.72 -37.34 14.17
CA ASP A 443 2.16 -36.15 13.48
C ASP A 443 2.46 -36.17 11.98
N GLN A 444 3.63 -36.69 11.59
CA GLN A 444 3.96 -36.93 10.19
C GLN A 444 2.95 -37.90 9.55
N SER A 445 2.64 -39.00 10.22
CA SER A 445 1.65 -39.97 9.77
C SER A 445 0.24 -39.38 9.71
N LEU A 446 -0.14 -38.56 10.69
CA LEU A 446 -1.42 -37.81 10.68
C LEU A 446 -1.52 -36.86 9.46
N LEU A 447 -0.44 -36.15 9.15
CA LEU A 447 -0.39 -35.24 8.00
C LEU A 447 -0.50 -36.02 6.67
N GLU A 448 0.22 -37.13 6.53
CA GLU A 448 0.16 -38.01 5.35
C GLU A 448 -1.25 -38.56 5.12
N GLN A 449 -1.90 -39.08 6.15
CA GLN A 449 -3.29 -39.52 6.07
C GLN A 449 -4.25 -38.39 5.68
N ALA A 450 -4.03 -37.15 6.18
CA ALA A 450 -4.83 -36.00 5.82
C ALA A 450 -4.63 -35.64 4.35
N ILE A 451 -3.38 -35.69 3.85
CA ILE A 451 -3.06 -35.40 2.43
C ILE A 451 -3.78 -36.40 1.51
N GLU A 452 -3.70 -37.71 1.82
CA GLU A 452 -4.36 -38.76 1.03
C GLU A 452 -5.89 -38.57 1.05
N ARG A 453 -6.48 -38.42 2.25
CA ARG A 453 -7.93 -38.34 2.44
C ARG A 453 -8.55 -37.11 1.81
N LEU A 454 -7.83 -35.96 1.82
CA LEU A 454 -8.28 -34.67 1.30
C LEU A 454 -7.76 -34.40 -0.12
N GLN A 455 -6.95 -35.31 -0.69
CA GLN A 455 -6.29 -35.18 -2.00
C GLN A 455 -5.53 -33.85 -2.15
N LEU A 456 -4.78 -33.47 -1.12
CA LEU A 456 -4.07 -32.20 -1.05
C LEU A 456 -2.79 -32.21 -1.91
N SER A 457 -2.48 -31.05 -2.49
CA SER A 457 -1.21 -30.86 -3.20
C SER A 457 -0.03 -30.72 -2.22
N ALA A 458 1.21 -30.91 -2.71
CA ALA A 458 2.41 -30.65 -1.93
C ALA A 458 2.49 -29.17 -1.44
N ARG A 459 1.90 -28.24 -2.20
CA ARG A 459 1.78 -26.83 -1.78
C ARG A 459 0.84 -26.68 -0.58
N ALA A 460 -0.28 -27.39 -0.58
CA ALA A 460 -1.23 -27.39 0.53
C ALA A 460 -0.58 -27.96 1.82
N MET A 461 0.25 -28.99 1.72
CA MET A 461 1.03 -29.53 2.84
C MET A 461 1.93 -28.44 3.47
N HIS A 462 2.71 -27.73 2.68
CA HIS A 462 3.56 -26.65 3.20
C HIS A 462 2.75 -25.53 3.87
N ARG A 463 1.53 -25.25 3.39
CA ARG A 463 0.64 -24.26 4.01
C ARG A 463 0.11 -24.74 5.34
N ILE A 464 -0.31 -25.99 5.43
CA ILE A 464 -0.74 -26.61 6.71
C ILE A 464 0.38 -26.49 7.74
N LEU A 465 1.64 -26.79 7.37
CA LEU A 465 2.77 -26.68 8.28
C LEU A 465 3.03 -25.24 8.73
N ARG A 466 2.91 -24.25 7.83
CA ARG A 466 3.03 -22.83 8.20
C ARG A 466 1.94 -22.38 9.16
N VAL A 467 0.71 -22.82 8.94
CA VAL A 467 -0.45 -22.53 9.80
C VAL A 467 -0.28 -23.23 11.16
N ALA A 468 0.12 -24.50 11.18
CA ALA A 468 0.38 -25.24 12.41
C ALA A 468 1.47 -24.59 13.25
N ARG A 469 2.56 -24.10 12.61
CA ARG A 469 3.61 -23.35 13.31
C ARG A 469 3.07 -22.05 13.90
N THR A 470 2.17 -21.35 13.19
CA THR A 470 1.54 -20.15 13.71
C THR A 470 0.65 -20.41 14.92
N ILE A 471 -0.09 -21.52 14.90
CA ILE A 471 -0.94 -21.93 16.01
C ILE A 471 -0.08 -22.28 17.23
N ALA A 472 1.05 -22.98 17.03
CA ALA A 472 2.01 -23.28 18.09
C ALA A 472 2.67 -22.00 18.66
N ASP A 473 3.00 -21.01 17.81
CA ASP A 473 3.51 -19.71 18.27
C ASP A 473 2.48 -18.94 19.12
N LEU A 474 1.20 -18.98 18.74
CA LEU A 474 0.11 -18.39 19.53
C LEU A 474 -0.08 -19.11 20.88
N ALA A 475 0.16 -20.42 20.92
CA ALA A 475 0.14 -21.21 22.16
C ALA A 475 1.41 -21.03 23.01
N GLY A 476 2.43 -20.34 22.48
CA GLY A 476 3.72 -20.19 23.14
C GLY A 476 4.59 -21.43 23.11
N ALA A 477 4.24 -22.45 22.30
CA ALA A 477 4.96 -23.70 22.19
C ALA A 477 6.19 -23.57 21.28
N ASP A 478 7.26 -24.28 21.63
CA ASP A 478 8.49 -24.29 20.83
C ASP A 478 8.36 -25.24 19.63
N ASP A 479 7.64 -26.35 19.78
CA ASP A 479 7.39 -27.33 18.73
C ASP A 479 5.92 -27.39 18.33
N ILE A 480 5.65 -27.96 17.15
CA ILE A 480 4.29 -28.23 16.68
C ILE A 480 3.79 -29.50 17.36
N GLU A 481 2.70 -29.42 18.10
CA GLU A 481 2.00 -30.54 18.70
C GLU A 481 0.84 -31.02 17.81
N SER A 482 0.35 -32.26 18.06
CA SER A 482 -0.75 -32.88 17.31
C SER A 482 -2.03 -32.02 17.29
N ALA A 483 -2.31 -31.29 18.38
CA ALA A 483 -3.45 -30.36 18.45
C ALA A 483 -3.31 -29.19 17.47
N HIS A 484 -2.11 -28.62 17.36
CA HIS A 484 -1.80 -27.53 16.44
C HIS A 484 -1.94 -27.97 14.98
N LEU A 485 -1.45 -29.18 14.67
CA LEU A 485 -1.56 -29.76 13.34
C LEU A 485 -3.00 -30.07 12.97
N ALA A 486 -3.78 -30.67 13.90
CA ALA A 486 -5.18 -30.97 13.68
C ALA A 486 -6.03 -29.73 13.43
N GLU A 487 -5.81 -28.64 14.20
CA GLU A 487 -6.45 -27.33 13.93
C GLU A 487 -6.10 -26.81 12.53
N ALA A 488 -4.83 -26.87 12.14
CA ALA A 488 -4.36 -26.41 10.84
C ALA A 488 -4.98 -27.20 9.67
N ILE A 489 -5.08 -28.52 9.79
CA ILE A 489 -5.76 -29.39 8.80
C ILE A 489 -7.26 -29.01 8.71
N GLY A 490 -7.87 -28.65 9.84
CA GLY A 490 -9.27 -28.23 9.90
C GLY A 490 -9.58 -27.04 8.99
N TYR A 491 -8.63 -26.15 8.75
CA TYR A 491 -8.78 -25.02 7.84
C TYR A 491 -8.68 -25.38 6.34
N ARG A 492 -8.44 -26.64 5.96
CA ARG A 492 -8.37 -27.10 4.56
C ARG A 492 -9.50 -28.06 4.16
N GLN A 493 -10.52 -28.23 5.01
CA GLN A 493 -11.63 -29.17 4.74
C GLN A 493 -12.48 -28.84 3.50
N LEU A 494 -12.42 -27.61 3.00
CA LEU A 494 -13.15 -27.19 1.79
C LEU A 494 -12.49 -27.62 0.48
N ASP A 495 -11.28 -28.15 0.53
CA ASP A 495 -10.63 -28.77 -0.64
C ASP A 495 -11.31 -30.11 -1.02
N ARG A 496 -12.24 -30.62 -0.18
CA ARG A 496 -13.11 -31.77 -0.49
C ARG A 496 -14.14 -31.37 -1.55
N GLY A 497 -13.83 -31.61 -2.84
CA GLY A 497 -14.80 -31.49 -3.96
C GLY A 497 -14.74 -30.16 -4.71
N ALA A 498 -13.55 -29.71 -5.03
CA ALA A 498 -13.31 -28.80 -6.14
C ALA A 498 -13.30 -29.55 -7.47
#